data_215a76852850ed0d336f312ea4f36788
#
_entry.id   215a76852850ed0d336f312ea4f36788
#
_cell.length_a   1.000
_cell.length_b   1.000
_cell.length_c   1.000
_cell.angle_alpha   90.00
_cell.angle_beta   90.00
_cell.angle_gamma   90.00
#
_symmetry.space_group_name_H-M   'P 1'
#
loop_
_entity.id
_entity.type
_entity.pdbx_description
1 polymer ?
#
loop_
_entity_poly.entity_id
_entity_poly.type
_entity_poly.pdbx_seq_one_letter_code
_entity_poly.pdbx_strand_id
1 'polypeptide(L)'
;MKSTIFGCGTRDGAASIGILVLRLTIGSLMLLGHGLPKLKNFQAILDKGFYTPDFFPFNWMSMPVSLGAAVATEVGASILIIIGLSTRWAAFALGFTMVVAAFAVLGEAPWFLSPETTSAKEPALLYLVAMMALILSGPGSYSLDAIIDKPRKGRMKISL
;
A
#
# COMPACT_ATOMS: atom_id res chain seq x y z
N MET A 1 11.16 13.51 -14.58
CA MET A 1 10.81 13.20 -13.18
C MET A 1 9.30 13.19 -12.86
N LYS A 2 8.46 14.13 -13.39
CA LYS A 2 7.00 14.10 -13.13
C LYS A 2 6.30 12.82 -13.63
N SER A 3 6.73 12.26 -14.76
CA SER A 3 6.12 11.05 -15.34
C SER A 3 6.41 9.75 -14.57
N THR A 4 7.44 9.71 -13.75
CA THR A 4 7.81 8.51 -12.98
C THR A 4 6.98 8.39 -11.70
N ILE A 5 6.59 9.52 -11.11
CA ILE A 5 5.84 9.57 -9.83
C ILE A 5 4.34 9.49 -10.08
N PHE A 6 3.81 10.29 -11.02
CA PHE A 6 2.38 10.40 -11.31
C PHE A 6 2.02 9.82 -12.70
N GLY A 7 2.90 9.05 -13.31
CA GLY A 7 2.62 8.41 -14.58
C GLY A 7 1.48 7.39 -14.43
N CYS A 8 0.44 7.50 -15.25
CA CYS A 8 -0.72 6.61 -15.20
C CYS A 8 -0.40 5.13 -15.54
N GLY A 9 0.82 4.84 -16.00
CA GLY A 9 1.21 3.49 -16.41
C GLY A 9 0.53 3.09 -17.73
N THR A 10 -0.20 1.97 -17.71
CA THR A 10 -0.93 1.52 -18.89
C THR A 10 -2.10 2.45 -19.24
N ARG A 11 -2.35 2.61 -20.55
CA ARG A 11 -3.54 3.31 -21.10
C ARG A 11 -4.48 2.37 -21.82
N ASP A 12 -4.18 1.07 -21.83
CA ASP A 12 -5.10 0.05 -22.31
C ASP A 12 -6.35 0.01 -21.43
N GLY A 13 -7.54 -0.03 -22.06
CA GLY A 13 -8.82 0.07 -21.36
C GLY A 13 -9.08 -1.14 -20.46
N ALA A 14 -8.87 -2.35 -20.97
CA ALA A 14 -9.12 -3.57 -20.21
C ALA A 14 -8.15 -3.70 -19.03
N ALA A 15 -6.84 -3.47 -19.28
CA ALA A 15 -5.84 -3.47 -18.22
C ALA A 15 -6.12 -2.39 -17.17
N SER A 16 -6.57 -1.19 -17.57
CA SER A 16 -6.93 -0.10 -16.64
C SER A 16 -8.11 -0.45 -15.76
N ILE A 17 -9.11 -1.17 -16.28
CA ILE A 17 -10.24 -1.68 -15.48
C ILE A 17 -9.76 -2.73 -14.48
N GLY A 18 -8.93 -3.68 -14.90
CA GLY A 18 -8.34 -4.67 -14.01
C GLY A 18 -7.57 -4.04 -12.85
N ILE A 19 -6.75 -3.00 -13.15
CA ILE A 19 -6.01 -2.25 -12.13
C ILE A 19 -6.97 -1.48 -11.20
N LEU A 20 -8.04 -0.88 -11.73
CA LEU A 20 -9.05 -0.22 -10.89
C LEU A 20 -9.68 -1.21 -9.92
N VAL A 21 -10.12 -2.37 -10.40
CA VAL A 21 -10.69 -3.43 -9.54
C VAL A 21 -9.68 -3.87 -8.48
N LEU A 22 -8.42 -4.11 -8.86
CA LEU A 22 -7.36 -4.47 -7.93
C LEU A 22 -7.19 -3.41 -6.84
N ARG A 23 -7.11 -2.14 -7.21
CA ARG A 23 -6.95 -1.01 -6.27
C ARG A 23 -8.12 -0.91 -5.30
N LEU A 24 -9.35 -0.94 -5.82
CA LEU A 24 -10.55 -0.85 -4.97
C LEU A 24 -10.64 -2.04 -4.01
N THR A 25 -10.44 -3.26 -4.49
CA THR A 25 -10.54 -4.46 -3.66
C THR A 25 -9.44 -4.49 -2.60
N ILE A 26 -8.17 -4.43 -3.03
CA ILE A 26 -7.05 -4.61 -2.09
C ILE A 26 -6.92 -3.43 -1.12
N GLY A 27 -7.17 -2.20 -1.59
CA GLY A 27 -7.18 -1.01 -0.75
C GLY A 27 -8.30 -1.04 0.29
N SER A 28 -9.51 -1.46 -0.11
CA SER A 28 -10.65 -1.57 0.83
C SER A 28 -10.43 -2.69 1.85
N LEU A 29 -9.94 -3.86 1.44
CA LEU A 29 -9.63 -4.96 2.34
C LEU A 29 -8.56 -4.58 3.37
N MET A 30 -7.51 -3.89 2.93
CA MET A 30 -6.46 -3.41 3.84
C MET A 30 -7.00 -2.34 4.80
N LEU A 31 -7.73 -1.35 4.28
CA LEU A 31 -8.29 -0.27 5.09
C LEU A 31 -9.26 -0.79 6.14
N LEU A 32 -10.24 -1.61 5.73
CA LEU A 32 -11.32 -2.08 6.60
C LEU A 32 -10.88 -3.25 7.50
N GLY A 33 -10.07 -4.16 6.98
CA GLY A 33 -9.63 -5.35 7.68
C GLY A 33 -8.45 -5.13 8.63
N HIS A 34 -7.57 -4.16 8.35
CA HIS A 34 -6.34 -3.95 9.10
C HIS A 34 -6.18 -2.52 9.62
N GLY A 35 -6.23 -1.51 8.77
CA GLY A 35 -5.94 -0.13 9.13
C GLY A 35 -6.94 0.45 10.14
N LEU A 36 -8.23 0.43 9.83
CA LEU A 36 -9.27 0.99 10.72
C LEU A 36 -9.39 0.23 12.05
N PRO A 37 -9.33 -1.12 12.11
CA PRO A 37 -9.31 -1.83 13.39
C PRO A 37 -8.13 -1.44 14.28
N LYS A 38 -6.93 -1.32 13.71
CA LYS A 38 -5.74 -0.86 14.47
C LYS A 38 -5.88 0.58 14.95
N LEU A 39 -6.42 1.46 14.10
CA LEU A 39 -6.67 2.86 14.48
C LEU A 39 -7.67 2.97 15.63
N LYS A 40 -8.79 2.23 15.56
CA LYS A 40 -9.83 2.23 16.58
C LYS A 40 -9.37 1.64 17.91
N ASN A 41 -8.52 0.61 17.87
CA ASN A 41 -8.05 -0.11 19.04
C ASN A 41 -6.60 0.26 19.42
N PHE A 42 -6.13 1.43 19.02
CA PHE A 42 -4.73 1.83 19.14
C PHE A 42 -4.20 1.65 20.57
N GLN A 43 -4.88 2.19 21.56
CA GLN A 43 -4.47 2.08 22.96
C GLN A 43 -4.49 0.63 23.47
N ALA A 44 -5.54 -0.13 23.15
CA ALA A 44 -5.64 -1.53 23.57
C ALA A 44 -4.55 -2.41 22.93
N ILE A 45 -4.06 -2.05 21.75
CA ILE A 45 -2.93 -2.75 21.11
C ILE A 45 -1.62 -2.38 21.82
N LEU A 46 -1.43 -1.12 22.21
CA LEU A 46 -0.25 -0.71 22.99
C LEU A 46 -0.18 -1.43 24.32
N ASP A 47 -1.31 -1.55 25.03
CA ASP A 47 -1.39 -2.21 26.33
C ASP A 47 -1.06 -3.71 26.26
N LYS A 48 -1.38 -4.36 25.12
CA LYS A 48 -1.03 -5.77 24.85
C LYS A 48 0.40 -5.97 24.33
N GLY A 49 1.03 -4.91 23.87
CA GLY A 49 2.32 -4.95 23.20
C GLY A 49 2.21 -5.01 21.68
N PHE A 50 3.06 -4.26 21.01
CA PHE A 50 3.18 -4.24 19.56
C PHE A 50 4.64 -4.38 19.15
N TYR A 51 4.88 -4.95 17.98
CA TYR A 51 6.23 -5.14 17.44
C TYR A 51 6.99 -3.82 17.31
N THR A 52 8.22 -3.81 17.76
CA THR A 52 9.17 -2.70 17.57
C THR A 52 10.34 -3.20 16.75
N PRO A 53 10.68 -2.55 15.62
CA PRO A 53 11.82 -2.94 14.81
C PRO A 53 13.13 -2.80 15.58
N ASP A 54 13.99 -3.81 15.50
CA ASP A 54 15.33 -3.83 16.08
C ASP A 54 16.44 -3.67 15.03
N PHE A 55 16.07 -3.52 13.74
CA PHE A 55 16.99 -3.39 12.62
C PHE A 55 17.13 -1.92 12.15
N PHE A 56 18.32 -1.59 11.65
CA PHE A 56 18.62 -0.27 11.06
C PHE A 56 17.79 -0.04 9.78
N PRO A 57 17.23 1.16 9.55
CA PRO A 57 17.32 2.40 10.36
C PRO A 57 16.17 2.58 11.37
N PHE A 58 15.38 1.57 11.68
CA PHE A 58 14.14 1.67 12.46
C PHE A 58 14.29 1.32 13.95
N ASN A 59 15.48 0.91 14.40
CA ASN A 59 15.78 0.51 15.76
C ASN A 59 15.61 1.62 16.84
N TRP A 60 15.35 2.86 16.42
CA TRP A 60 15.02 3.99 17.29
C TRP A 60 13.52 4.11 17.58
N MET A 61 12.68 3.35 16.86
CA MET A 61 11.23 3.46 16.98
C MET A 61 10.77 2.86 18.31
N SER A 62 10.05 3.66 19.11
CA SER A 62 9.30 3.15 20.25
C SER A 62 8.02 2.44 19.80
N MET A 63 7.42 1.63 20.69
CA MET A 63 6.19 0.89 20.37
C MET A 63 5.04 1.79 19.86
N PRO A 64 4.74 2.97 20.45
CA PRO A 64 3.72 3.86 19.90
C PRO A 64 4.06 4.40 18.51
N VAL A 65 5.33 4.67 18.24
CA VAL A 65 5.80 5.14 16.93
C VAL A 65 5.69 4.04 15.88
N SER A 66 6.07 2.81 16.23
CA SER A 66 5.96 1.64 15.35
C SER A 66 4.49 1.35 14.99
N LEU A 67 3.60 1.31 15.97
CA LEU A 67 2.17 1.14 15.74
C LEU A 67 1.58 2.31 14.93
N GLY A 68 1.96 3.55 15.25
CA GLY A 68 1.54 4.75 14.51
C GLY A 68 1.96 4.72 13.05
N ALA A 69 3.20 4.29 12.76
CA ALA A 69 3.69 4.12 11.39
C ALA A 69 2.92 3.03 10.63
N ALA A 70 2.64 1.89 11.26
CA ALA A 70 1.83 0.83 10.67
C ALA A 70 0.41 1.33 10.35
N VAL A 71 -0.26 2.00 11.29
CA VAL A 71 -1.59 2.59 11.08
C VAL A 71 -1.57 3.64 9.98
N ALA A 72 -0.57 4.54 9.97
CA ALA A 72 -0.45 5.59 8.96
C ALA A 72 -0.29 5.00 7.54
N THR A 73 0.48 3.93 7.39
CA THR A 73 0.62 3.25 6.09
C THR A 73 -0.62 2.45 5.73
N GLU A 74 -1.18 1.67 6.62
CA GLU A 74 -2.36 0.83 6.34
C GLU A 74 -3.62 1.66 6.09
N VAL A 75 -3.80 2.80 6.74
CA VAL A 75 -4.93 3.71 6.49
C VAL A 75 -4.62 4.66 5.33
N GLY A 76 -3.52 5.42 5.45
CA GLY A 76 -3.19 6.48 4.50
C GLY A 76 -2.87 5.95 3.11
N ALA A 77 -1.98 4.94 3.01
CA ALA A 77 -1.64 4.37 1.71
C ALA A 77 -2.83 3.64 1.07
N SER A 78 -3.69 2.99 1.86
CA SER A 78 -4.89 2.35 1.32
C SER A 78 -5.85 3.36 0.70
N ILE A 79 -6.10 4.49 1.35
CA ILE A 79 -6.91 5.58 0.79
C ILE A 79 -6.29 6.10 -0.51
N LEU A 80 -4.99 6.36 -0.53
CA LEU A 80 -4.28 6.82 -1.72
C LEU A 80 -4.38 5.81 -2.87
N ILE A 81 -4.27 4.52 -2.59
CA ILE A 81 -4.42 3.44 -3.58
C ILE A 81 -5.85 3.41 -4.11
N ILE A 82 -6.88 3.48 -3.26
CA ILE A 82 -8.28 3.48 -3.67
C ILE A 82 -8.56 4.62 -4.65
N ILE A 83 -8.20 5.85 -4.30
CA ILE A 83 -8.45 7.03 -5.17
C ILE A 83 -7.48 7.12 -6.35
N GLY A 84 -6.36 6.38 -6.30
CA GLY A 84 -5.32 6.39 -7.33
C GLY A 84 -4.49 7.65 -7.35
N LEU A 85 -4.11 8.13 -6.18
CA LEU A 85 -3.24 9.30 -6.03
C LEU A 85 -1.88 8.85 -5.48
N SER A 86 -0.81 9.23 -6.16
CA SER A 86 0.57 8.82 -5.81
C SER A 86 0.67 7.30 -5.63
N THR A 87 -0.06 6.54 -6.44
CA THR A 87 -0.32 5.10 -6.27
C THR A 87 0.94 4.28 -6.09
N ARG A 88 2.00 4.56 -6.88
CA ARG A 88 3.27 3.81 -6.80
C ARG A 88 3.95 3.98 -5.44
N TRP A 89 3.96 5.20 -4.89
CA TRP A 89 4.56 5.47 -3.58
C TRP A 89 3.72 4.91 -2.44
N ALA A 90 2.41 5.01 -2.53
CA ALA A 90 1.50 4.40 -1.57
C ALA A 90 1.65 2.86 -1.56
N ALA A 91 1.71 2.25 -2.74
CA ALA A 91 1.95 0.81 -2.88
C ALA A 91 3.35 0.41 -2.38
N PHE A 92 4.38 1.23 -2.59
CA PHE A 92 5.71 0.97 -2.04
C PHE A 92 5.71 1.00 -0.50
N ALA A 93 5.13 2.05 0.11
CA ALA A 93 5.06 2.17 1.55
C ALA A 93 4.28 1.01 2.19
N LEU A 94 3.10 0.68 1.63
CA LEU A 94 2.30 -0.43 2.13
C LEU A 94 2.97 -1.79 1.88
N GLY A 95 3.62 -1.99 0.73
CA GLY A 95 4.39 -3.18 0.42
C GLY A 95 5.55 -3.38 1.39
N PHE A 96 6.28 -2.31 1.73
CA PHE A 96 7.32 -2.36 2.76
C PHE A 96 6.75 -2.78 4.12
N THR A 97 5.59 -2.23 4.52
CA THR A 97 4.90 -2.66 5.75
C THR A 97 4.56 -4.16 5.71
N MET A 98 4.18 -4.70 4.55
CA MET A 98 3.89 -6.14 4.40
C MET A 98 5.16 -7.01 4.47
N VAL A 99 6.29 -6.52 3.98
CA VAL A 99 7.60 -7.20 4.19
C VAL A 99 7.92 -7.29 5.68
N VAL A 100 7.80 -6.18 6.41
CA VAL A 100 8.03 -6.17 7.86
C VAL A 100 7.04 -7.11 8.56
N ALA A 101 5.76 -7.08 8.17
CA ALA A 101 4.74 -7.96 8.74
C ALA A 101 5.07 -9.45 8.52
N ALA A 102 5.44 -9.84 7.28
CA ALA A 102 5.70 -11.24 6.94
C ALA A 102 7.00 -11.79 7.56
N PHE A 103 8.07 -10.99 7.59
CA PHE A 103 9.41 -11.50 7.92
C PHE A 103 9.90 -11.08 9.31
N ALA A 104 9.39 -9.99 9.87
CA ALA A 104 9.77 -9.55 11.20
C ALA A 104 8.68 -9.85 12.24
N VAL A 105 7.43 -9.45 12.00
CA VAL A 105 6.33 -9.68 12.97
C VAL A 105 5.92 -11.14 13.00
N LEU A 106 5.77 -11.76 11.82
CA LEU A 106 5.35 -13.16 11.63
C LEU A 106 6.55 -14.08 11.31
N GLY A 107 7.77 -13.72 11.76
CA GLY A 107 8.99 -14.43 11.43
C GLY A 107 8.92 -15.95 11.69
N GLU A 108 8.38 -16.32 12.86
CA GLU A 108 8.23 -17.73 13.29
C GLU A 108 6.89 -18.35 12.87
N ALA A 109 5.96 -17.57 12.29
CA ALA A 109 4.66 -18.09 11.86
C ALA A 109 4.81 -18.98 10.60
N PRO A 110 3.94 -19.98 10.41
CA PRO A 110 3.94 -20.82 9.21
C PRO A 110 3.67 -20.00 7.94
N TRP A 111 4.09 -20.55 6.81
CA TRP A 111 3.89 -19.90 5.51
C TRP A 111 2.42 -19.83 5.10
N PHE A 112 1.65 -20.87 5.39
CA PHE A 112 0.27 -21.02 4.96
C PHE A 112 -0.68 -21.11 6.15
N LEU A 113 -1.89 -20.58 5.96
CA LEU A 113 -2.98 -20.76 6.90
C LEU A 113 -3.44 -22.22 6.88
N SER A 114 -3.70 -22.78 8.06
CA SER A 114 -4.32 -24.09 8.25
C SER A 114 -5.37 -24.02 9.36
N PRO A 115 -6.27 -25.01 9.48
CA PRO A 115 -7.28 -25.03 10.55
C PRO A 115 -6.69 -24.92 11.97
N GLU A 116 -5.44 -25.30 12.13
CA GLU A 116 -4.73 -25.32 13.42
C GLU A 116 -3.96 -24.04 13.70
N THR A 117 -3.81 -23.15 12.72
CA THR A 117 -3.02 -21.93 12.85
C THR A 117 -3.89 -20.68 12.91
N THR A 118 -3.63 -19.80 13.88
CA THR A 118 -4.32 -18.52 14.02
C THR A 118 -3.69 -17.40 13.21
N SER A 119 -2.44 -17.58 12.74
CA SER A 119 -1.70 -16.59 11.96
C SER A 119 -0.72 -17.28 11.00
N ALA A 120 -0.51 -16.69 9.83
CA ALA A 120 0.44 -17.15 8.82
C ALA A 120 0.99 -15.96 8.01
N LYS A 121 2.08 -16.19 7.27
CA LYS A 121 2.70 -15.19 6.39
C LYS A 121 1.88 -14.94 5.12
N GLU A 122 1.08 -15.91 4.70
CA GLU A 122 0.33 -15.89 3.43
C GLU A 122 -0.46 -14.60 3.18
N PRO A 123 -1.30 -14.08 4.11
CA PRO A 123 -2.04 -12.85 3.87
C PRO A 123 -1.12 -11.64 3.60
N ALA A 124 -0.04 -11.49 4.36
CA ALA A 124 0.90 -10.39 4.16
C ALA A 124 1.61 -10.49 2.79
N LEU A 125 1.96 -11.70 2.36
CA LEU A 125 2.59 -11.95 1.05
C LEU A 125 1.61 -11.71 -0.11
N LEU A 126 0.35 -12.05 0.03
CA LEU A 126 -0.68 -11.76 -0.98
C LEU A 126 -0.86 -10.25 -1.17
N TYR A 127 -0.90 -9.47 -0.08
CA TYR A 127 -0.88 -8.02 -0.16
C TYR A 127 0.40 -7.49 -0.80
N LEU A 128 1.56 -8.04 -0.44
CA LEU A 128 2.84 -7.65 -1.03
C LEU A 128 2.86 -7.84 -2.56
N VAL A 129 2.40 -8.99 -3.05
CA VAL A 129 2.31 -9.26 -4.51
C VAL A 129 1.39 -8.25 -5.20
N ALA A 130 0.25 -7.93 -4.60
CA ALA A 130 -0.64 -6.90 -5.13
C ALA A 130 0.01 -5.51 -5.15
N MET A 131 0.79 -5.14 -4.12
CA MET A 131 1.55 -3.88 -4.11
C MET A 131 2.62 -3.87 -5.19
N MET A 132 3.35 -4.96 -5.39
CA MET A 132 4.33 -5.08 -6.47
C MET A 132 3.67 -4.92 -7.85
N ALA A 133 2.51 -5.52 -8.06
CA ALA A 133 1.74 -5.35 -9.30
C ALA A 133 1.38 -3.87 -9.53
N LEU A 134 0.92 -3.15 -8.50
CA LEU A 134 0.59 -1.72 -8.60
C LEU A 134 1.82 -0.82 -8.82
N ILE A 135 2.97 -1.14 -8.22
CA ILE A 135 4.23 -0.42 -8.46
C ILE A 135 4.63 -0.55 -9.93
N LEU A 136 4.56 -1.75 -10.49
CA LEU A 136 4.98 -2.03 -11.87
C LEU A 136 3.99 -1.47 -12.90
N SER A 137 2.69 -1.79 -12.76
CA SER A 137 1.65 -1.37 -13.71
C SER A 137 1.31 0.12 -13.61
N GLY A 138 1.48 0.71 -12.44
CA GLY A 138 0.96 2.04 -12.11
C GLY A 138 -0.55 2.03 -11.83
N PRO A 139 -1.15 3.23 -11.68
CA PRO A 139 -2.55 3.37 -11.24
C PRO A 139 -3.61 3.09 -12.32
N GLY A 140 -3.23 3.03 -13.59
CA GLY A 140 -4.15 2.92 -14.72
C GLY A 140 -4.88 4.22 -15.06
N SER A 141 -5.65 4.20 -16.14
CA SER A 141 -6.35 5.39 -16.68
C SER A 141 -7.45 5.92 -15.75
N TYR A 142 -8.03 5.09 -14.90
CA TYR A 142 -9.11 5.46 -13.96
C TYR A 142 -8.53 5.82 -12.58
N SER A 143 -7.71 6.90 -12.52
CA SER A 143 -7.01 7.33 -11.32
C SER A 143 -6.84 8.84 -11.28
N LEU A 144 -6.64 9.42 -10.09
CA LEU A 144 -6.27 10.82 -9.97
C LEU A 144 -4.89 11.11 -10.58
N ASP A 145 -3.96 10.18 -10.48
CA ASP A 145 -2.65 10.30 -11.13
C ASP A 145 -2.80 10.46 -12.65
N ALA A 146 -3.73 9.73 -13.29
CA ALA A 146 -3.98 9.86 -14.73
C ALA A 146 -4.58 11.22 -15.11
N ILE A 147 -5.35 11.86 -14.23
CA ILE A 147 -5.88 13.21 -14.44
C ILE A 147 -4.75 14.23 -14.35
N ILE A 148 -3.83 14.05 -13.39
CA ILE A 148 -2.67 14.93 -13.19
C ILE A 148 -1.65 14.77 -14.34
N ASP A 149 -1.47 13.53 -14.85
CA ASP A 149 -0.52 13.19 -15.92
C ASP A 149 -1.03 13.61 -17.32
N LYS A 150 -2.28 14.03 -17.46
CA LYS A 150 -2.79 14.51 -18.76
C LYS A 150 -1.94 15.72 -19.22
N PRO A 151 -1.31 15.65 -20.42
CA PRO A 151 -0.62 16.80 -20.97
C PRO A 151 -1.63 17.93 -21.12
N ARG A 152 -1.33 19.12 -20.59
CA ARG A 152 -2.12 20.32 -20.81
C ARG A 152 -2.22 20.51 -22.34
N LYS A 153 -3.38 20.22 -22.95
CA LYS A 153 -3.71 20.65 -24.31
C LYS A 153 -3.63 22.18 -24.32
N GLY A 154 -2.62 22.72 -25.01
CA GLY A 154 -2.55 24.17 -25.24
C GLY A 154 -1.18 24.80 -25.03
N ARG A 155 -0.19 24.34 -25.77
CA ARG A 155 0.87 25.26 -26.24
C ARG A 155 1.10 24.96 -27.71
N MET A 156 0.20 25.52 -28.53
CA MET A 156 0.45 25.65 -29.95
C MET A 156 1.79 26.40 -30.09
N LYS A 157 2.85 25.72 -30.51
CA LYS A 157 4.05 26.39 -30.99
C LYS A 157 3.63 27.08 -32.28
N ILE A 158 3.35 28.38 -32.21
CA ILE A 158 3.35 29.22 -33.42
C ILE A 158 4.81 29.28 -33.86
N SER A 159 5.16 28.47 -34.88
CA SER A 159 6.39 28.68 -35.64
C SER A 159 6.12 29.83 -36.58
N LEU A 160 6.74 30.97 -36.32
CA LEU A 160 6.97 32.05 -37.27
C LEU A 160 8.10 31.64 -38.19
#